data_b51781569c0cf922dfb4601c3759a71e
#
_entry.id   b51781569c0cf922dfb4601c3759a71e
#
_cell.length_a   1.000
_cell.length_b   1.000
_cell.length_c   1.000
_cell.angle_alpha   90.00
_cell.angle_beta   90.00
_cell.angle_gamma   90.00
#
_symmetry.space_group_name_H-M   'P 1'
#
loop_
_entity.id
_entity.type
_entity.pdbx_description
1 polymer ?
#
loop_
_entity_poly.entity_id
_entity_poly.type
_entity_poly.pdbx_seq_one_letter_code
_entity_poly.pdbx_strand_id
1 'polypeptide(L)'
;MKAIFRKENGLKDSPLISDVLVFEDPIAKENKRLIGLTDGGLIPLPDLETKIEMTRSAVKVFHKLGFEKPKVAYISAVEKVSPKIQSTVDAAEIQKRKENGQLEDINAYLEGPYAIDNVISEYAAKIKGIDSVMAGNADILVMPNIESGNILGKIANYWGNAANGHVITGAKVPVLITSRADDAKTKLNSVALGILVSMK
;
A
#
# COMPACT_ATOMS: atom_id res chain seq x y z
N MET A 1 -2.42 20.76 4.25
CA MET A 1 -3.24 19.62 4.71
C MET A 1 -4.52 20.05 5.40
N LYS A 2 -4.51 20.67 6.61
CA LYS A 2 -5.75 21.01 7.35
C LYS A 2 -6.80 21.78 6.54
N ALA A 3 -6.41 22.68 5.63
CA ALA A 3 -7.32 23.46 4.81
C ALA A 3 -8.04 22.62 3.74
N ILE A 4 -7.35 21.64 3.14
CA ILE A 4 -7.89 20.75 2.10
C ILE A 4 -8.93 19.80 2.67
N PHE A 5 -8.73 19.32 3.90
CA PHE A 5 -9.57 18.30 4.53
C PHE A 5 -10.51 18.84 5.60
N ARG A 6 -10.91 20.13 5.51
CA ARG A 6 -11.95 20.71 6.37
C ARG A 6 -13.28 19.98 6.17
N LYS A 7 -14.08 19.85 7.26
CA LYS A 7 -15.41 19.24 7.19
C LYS A 7 -16.37 20.07 6.31
N GLU A 8 -16.25 21.39 6.39
CA GLU A 8 -17.04 22.34 5.59
C GLU A 8 -16.17 22.94 4.48
N ASN A 9 -16.67 22.88 3.25
CA ASN A 9 -15.98 23.39 2.05
C ASN A 9 -14.61 22.79 1.76
N GLY A 10 -14.28 21.62 2.34
CA GLY A 10 -13.06 20.89 2.05
C GLY A 10 -13.21 19.95 0.86
N LEU A 11 -12.11 19.34 0.47
CA LEU A 11 -12.02 18.38 -0.64
C LEU A 11 -12.22 16.93 -0.20
N LYS A 12 -12.47 16.65 1.08
CA LYS A 12 -12.65 15.29 1.57
C LYS A 12 -13.91 14.67 0.96
N ASP A 13 -13.79 13.47 0.37
CA ASP A 13 -14.85 12.74 -0.33
C ASP A 13 -15.03 11.29 0.21
N SER A 14 -14.10 10.80 1.00
CA SER A 14 -14.11 9.47 1.58
C SER A 14 -14.03 9.55 3.11
N PRO A 15 -14.51 8.54 3.84
CA PRO A 15 -14.28 8.43 5.28
C PRO A 15 -12.81 8.52 5.68
N LEU A 16 -11.93 7.96 4.84
CA LEU A 16 -10.49 7.93 5.07
C LEU A 16 -9.72 8.74 4.04
N ILE A 17 -8.68 9.42 4.50
CA ILE A 17 -7.61 10.02 3.68
C ILE A 17 -6.35 9.19 3.93
N SER A 18 -5.76 8.67 2.86
CA SER A 18 -4.64 7.74 2.93
C SER A 18 -3.57 8.09 1.89
N ASP A 19 -2.31 7.90 2.25
CA ASP A 19 -1.16 8.03 1.34
C ASP A 19 -0.89 6.70 0.64
N VAL A 20 -0.77 6.74 -0.67
CA VAL A 20 -0.33 5.61 -1.49
C VAL A 20 0.97 6.00 -2.18
N LEU A 21 2.07 5.41 -1.73
CA LEU A 21 3.36 5.46 -2.39
C LEU A 21 3.41 4.35 -3.42
N VAL A 22 3.77 4.68 -4.67
CA VAL A 22 4.08 3.69 -5.72
C VAL A 22 5.54 3.82 -6.09
N PHE A 23 6.27 2.72 -6.13
CA PHE A 23 7.69 2.71 -6.48
C PHE A 23 8.06 1.51 -7.36
N GLU A 24 9.09 1.68 -8.19
CA GLU A 24 9.70 0.57 -8.94
C GLU A 24 10.39 -0.38 -7.96
N ASP A 25 10.14 -1.69 -8.10
CA ASP A 25 10.80 -2.71 -7.28
C ASP A 25 12.31 -2.67 -7.50
N PRO A 26 13.11 -2.32 -6.49
CA PRO A 26 14.57 -2.22 -6.64
C PRO A 26 15.24 -3.58 -6.82
N ILE A 27 14.53 -4.69 -6.55
CA ILE A 27 15.04 -6.05 -6.68
C ILE A 27 14.76 -6.58 -8.10
N ALA A 28 13.57 -6.32 -8.63
CA ALA A 28 13.13 -6.79 -9.94
C ALA A 28 13.61 -5.88 -11.08
N LYS A 29 14.93 -5.71 -11.22
CA LYS A 29 15.57 -4.75 -12.15
C LYS A 29 15.16 -4.92 -13.63
N GLU A 30 14.90 -6.15 -14.07
CA GLU A 30 14.58 -6.45 -15.47
C GLU A 30 13.09 -6.22 -15.79
N ASN A 31 12.19 -6.45 -14.86
CA ASN A 31 10.75 -6.44 -15.09
C ASN A 31 10.05 -5.12 -14.72
N LYS A 32 10.76 -4.15 -14.15
CA LYS A 32 10.24 -2.83 -13.74
C LYS A 32 8.89 -2.90 -13.02
N ARG A 33 8.74 -3.89 -12.15
CA ARG A 33 7.51 -4.12 -11.39
C ARG A 33 7.22 -2.90 -10.49
N LEU A 34 5.97 -2.51 -10.42
CA LEU A 34 5.52 -1.48 -9.48
C LEU A 34 5.03 -2.13 -8.19
N ILE A 35 5.42 -1.53 -7.07
CA ILE A 35 4.95 -1.90 -5.73
C ILE A 35 4.25 -0.69 -5.12
N GLY A 36 3.06 -0.90 -4.57
CA GLY A 36 2.34 0.06 -3.74
C GLY A 36 2.64 -0.14 -2.27
N LEU A 37 2.68 0.93 -1.52
CA LEU A 37 2.77 0.93 -0.08
C LEU A 37 1.72 1.89 0.50
N THR A 38 0.96 1.45 1.47
CA THR A 38 0.01 2.26 2.23
C THR A 38 0.01 1.86 3.71
N ASP A 39 0.04 2.71 4.67
CA ASP A 39 0.27 4.15 4.68
C ASP A 39 1.64 4.43 5.31
N GLY A 40 2.37 5.35 4.73
CA GLY A 40 3.69 5.77 5.25
C GLY A 40 3.76 7.28 5.52
N GLY A 41 2.62 8.00 5.38
CA GLY A 41 2.60 9.44 5.43
C GLY A 41 1.53 10.10 6.31
N LEU A 42 0.40 9.45 6.57
CA LEU A 42 -0.78 10.09 7.16
C LEU A 42 -1.39 9.38 8.37
N ILE A 43 -1.43 8.04 8.38
CA ILE A 43 -2.17 7.26 9.37
C ILE A 43 -1.19 6.62 10.35
N PRO A 44 -1.10 7.15 11.61
CA PRO A 44 -0.09 6.68 12.55
C PRO A 44 -0.22 5.21 12.91
N LEU A 45 -1.40 4.79 13.38
CA LEU A 45 -1.66 3.43 13.82
C LEU A 45 -3.06 3.00 13.35
N PRO A 46 -3.17 2.37 12.17
CA PRO A 46 -4.46 1.94 11.65
C PRO A 46 -5.00 0.74 12.43
N ASP A 47 -6.27 0.79 12.80
CA ASP A 47 -7.02 -0.37 13.27
C ASP A 47 -7.47 -1.25 12.09
N LEU A 48 -8.18 -2.33 12.38
CA LEU A 48 -8.67 -3.29 11.39
C LEU A 48 -9.49 -2.62 10.27
N GLU A 49 -10.49 -1.81 10.63
CA GLU A 49 -11.39 -1.16 9.66
C GLU A 49 -10.64 -0.11 8.84
N THR A 50 -9.74 0.62 9.49
CA THR A 50 -8.86 1.58 8.80
C THR A 50 -7.96 0.88 7.78
N LYS A 51 -7.39 -0.30 8.09
CA LYS A 51 -6.60 -1.09 7.13
C LYS A 51 -7.43 -1.54 5.93
N ILE A 52 -8.69 -1.91 6.12
CA ILE A 52 -9.60 -2.25 5.03
C ILE A 52 -9.84 -1.04 4.13
N GLU A 53 -10.09 0.14 4.69
CA GLU A 53 -10.27 1.37 3.90
C GLU A 53 -8.98 1.81 3.18
N MET A 54 -7.80 1.67 3.82
CA MET A 54 -6.49 1.85 3.17
C MET A 54 -6.36 0.92 1.95
N THR A 55 -6.75 -0.34 2.13
CA THR A 55 -6.73 -1.34 1.04
C THR A 55 -7.63 -0.92 -0.12
N ARG A 56 -8.88 -0.51 0.15
CA ARG A 56 -9.81 0.00 -0.89
C ARG A 56 -9.20 1.15 -1.69
N SER A 57 -8.55 2.06 -0.99
CA SER A 57 -7.90 3.22 -1.59
C SER A 57 -6.71 2.83 -2.48
N ALA A 58 -5.83 1.96 -1.98
CA ALA A 58 -4.65 1.50 -2.74
C ALA A 58 -5.04 0.64 -3.95
N VAL A 59 -6.02 -0.25 -3.81
CA VAL A 59 -6.55 -1.08 -4.91
C VAL A 59 -7.12 -0.21 -6.02
N LYS A 60 -7.88 0.85 -5.71
CA LYS A 60 -8.37 1.81 -6.72
C LYS A 60 -7.22 2.47 -7.50
N VAL A 61 -6.13 2.84 -6.82
CA VAL A 61 -4.93 3.37 -7.49
C VAL A 61 -4.34 2.33 -8.45
N PHE A 62 -4.20 1.09 -8.00
CA PHE A 62 -3.62 0.02 -8.81
C PHE A 62 -4.50 -0.39 -10.00
N HIS A 63 -5.82 -0.35 -9.87
CA HIS A 63 -6.72 -0.50 -11.02
C HIS A 63 -6.48 0.59 -12.09
N LYS A 64 -6.22 1.85 -11.67
CA LYS A 64 -5.88 2.93 -12.60
C LYS A 64 -4.49 2.76 -13.24
N LEU A 65 -3.60 2.01 -12.61
CA LEU A 65 -2.31 1.60 -13.18
C LEU A 65 -2.42 0.36 -14.10
N GLY A 66 -3.62 -0.21 -14.28
CA GLY A 66 -3.86 -1.34 -15.18
C GLY A 66 -3.79 -2.72 -14.52
N PHE A 67 -3.72 -2.81 -13.20
CA PHE A 67 -3.79 -4.09 -12.48
C PHE A 67 -5.25 -4.52 -12.33
N GLU A 68 -5.67 -5.59 -13.01
CA GLU A 68 -7.06 -6.06 -12.94
C GLU A 68 -7.42 -6.61 -11.55
N LYS A 69 -6.54 -7.38 -10.95
CA LYS A 69 -6.74 -7.99 -9.62
C LYS A 69 -5.43 -7.97 -8.82
N PRO A 70 -5.06 -6.82 -8.23
CA PRO A 70 -3.78 -6.69 -7.54
C PRO A 70 -3.69 -7.60 -6.31
N LYS A 71 -2.45 -8.00 -5.99
CA LYS A 71 -2.10 -8.85 -4.85
C LYS A 71 -1.73 -7.96 -3.67
N VAL A 72 -2.59 -7.94 -2.65
CA VAL A 72 -2.44 -7.11 -1.45
C VAL A 72 -1.96 -7.95 -0.28
N ALA A 73 -0.77 -7.64 0.20
CA ALA A 73 -0.16 -8.29 1.35
C ALA A 73 -0.25 -7.42 2.61
N TYR A 74 -0.77 -7.98 3.69
CA TYR A 74 -0.78 -7.32 5.00
C TYR A 74 0.52 -7.61 5.73
N ILE A 75 1.35 -6.57 5.89
CA ILE A 75 2.71 -6.70 6.43
C ILE A 75 2.72 -6.74 7.95
N SER A 76 3.52 -7.65 8.47
CA SER A 76 3.79 -7.82 9.89
C SER A 76 5.27 -8.21 10.10
N ALA A 77 5.65 -8.45 11.36
CA ALA A 77 6.99 -8.94 11.70
C ALA A 77 7.18 -10.43 11.37
N VAL A 78 6.07 -11.19 11.34
CA VAL A 78 6.07 -12.65 11.15
C VAL A 78 4.85 -13.08 10.35
N GLU A 79 4.92 -14.26 9.74
CA GLU A 79 3.86 -14.90 8.95
C GLU A 79 2.87 -15.74 9.76
N LYS A 80 3.09 -15.87 11.07
CA LYS A 80 2.21 -16.61 11.98
C LYS A 80 1.40 -15.68 12.85
N VAL A 81 0.12 -16.00 13.02
CA VAL A 81 -0.76 -15.22 13.90
C VAL A 81 -0.29 -15.32 15.35
N SER A 82 -0.08 -14.16 15.97
CA SER A 82 0.30 -14.03 17.37
C SER A 82 -0.53 -12.97 18.06
N PRO A 83 -1.26 -13.30 19.15
CA PRO A 83 -2.03 -12.30 19.91
C PRO A 83 -1.18 -11.17 20.50
N LYS A 84 0.14 -11.34 20.57
CA LYS A 84 1.09 -10.31 21.03
C LYS A 84 1.45 -9.29 19.94
N ILE A 85 1.12 -9.57 18.68
CA ILE A 85 1.45 -8.73 17.52
C ILE A 85 0.14 -8.43 16.77
N GLN A 86 -0.48 -7.31 17.10
CA GLN A 86 -1.81 -6.94 16.60
C GLN A 86 -1.92 -6.98 15.07
N SER A 87 -0.86 -6.60 14.35
CA SER A 87 -0.86 -6.63 12.88
C SER A 87 -1.06 -8.03 12.31
N THR A 88 -0.63 -9.09 13.00
CA THR A 88 -0.88 -10.47 12.56
C THR A 88 -2.35 -10.88 12.74
N VAL A 89 -2.97 -10.40 13.82
CA VAL A 89 -4.39 -10.68 14.13
C VAL A 89 -5.29 -9.97 13.12
N ASP A 90 -5.03 -8.70 12.87
CA ASP A 90 -5.78 -7.90 11.89
C ASP A 90 -5.67 -8.49 10.48
N ALA A 91 -4.46 -8.87 10.06
CA ALA A 91 -4.22 -9.45 8.74
C ALA A 91 -5.02 -10.75 8.53
N ALA A 92 -4.98 -11.67 9.52
CA ALA A 92 -5.72 -12.92 9.46
C ALA A 92 -7.24 -12.70 9.46
N GLU A 93 -7.74 -11.71 10.21
CA GLU A 93 -9.16 -11.38 10.22
C GLU A 93 -9.61 -10.79 8.87
N ILE A 94 -8.81 -9.94 8.24
CA ILE A 94 -9.12 -9.39 6.91
C ILE A 94 -9.16 -10.51 5.87
N GLN A 95 -8.18 -11.40 5.86
CA GLN A 95 -8.15 -12.55 4.95
C GLN A 95 -9.40 -13.41 5.14
N LYS A 96 -9.75 -13.74 6.37
CA LYS A 96 -10.96 -14.50 6.71
C LYS A 96 -12.24 -13.82 6.24
N ARG A 97 -12.35 -12.50 6.41
CA ARG A 97 -13.49 -11.73 5.88
C ARG A 97 -13.59 -11.79 4.36
N LYS A 98 -12.45 -11.74 3.65
CA LYS A 98 -12.41 -11.89 2.20
C LYS A 98 -12.87 -13.29 1.77
N GLU A 99 -12.37 -14.35 2.41
CA GLU A 99 -12.75 -15.73 2.15
C GLU A 99 -14.25 -15.98 2.41
N ASN A 100 -14.84 -15.28 3.38
CA ASN A 100 -16.27 -15.35 3.72
C ASN A 100 -17.16 -14.44 2.84
N GLY A 101 -16.63 -13.79 1.78
CA GLY A 101 -17.39 -12.93 0.89
C GLY A 101 -17.78 -11.56 1.45
N GLN A 102 -17.21 -11.13 2.57
CA GLN A 102 -17.55 -9.85 3.21
C GLN A 102 -16.84 -8.64 2.58
N LEU A 103 -15.83 -8.88 1.73
CA LEU A 103 -15.02 -7.83 1.08
C LEU A 103 -15.00 -8.02 -0.45
N GLU A 104 -16.12 -8.48 -1.04
CA GLU A 104 -16.25 -8.69 -2.49
C GLU A 104 -16.16 -7.40 -3.31
N ASP A 105 -16.48 -6.27 -2.70
CA ASP A 105 -16.29 -4.94 -3.27
C ASP A 105 -14.81 -4.58 -3.54
N ILE A 106 -13.87 -5.30 -2.90
CA ILE A 106 -12.43 -5.17 -3.16
C ILE A 106 -12.00 -6.23 -4.17
N ASN A 107 -11.91 -5.83 -5.45
CA ASN A 107 -11.45 -6.73 -6.52
C ASN A 107 -9.92 -6.89 -6.47
N ALA A 108 -9.44 -7.66 -5.50
CA ALA A 108 -8.03 -7.95 -5.24
C ALA A 108 -7.88 -9.29 -4.51
N TYR A 109 -6.68 -9.87 -4.54
CA TYR A 109 -6.28 -10.89 -3.58
C TYR A 109 -5.87 -10.21 -2.28
N LEU A 110 -6.39 -10.68 -1.13
CA LEU A 110 -6.11 -10.10 0.18
C LEU A 110 -5.59 -11.20 1.10
N GLU A 111 -4.31 -11.17 1.45
CA GLU A 111 -3.70 -12.21 2.27
C GLU A 111 -2.70 -11.64 3.29
N GLY A 112 -2.53 -12.35 4.40
CA GLY A 112 -1.57 -12.05 5.47
C GLY A 112 -1.90 -12.83 6.75
N PRO A 113 -1.05 -12.72 7.77
CA PRO A 113 0.13 -11.82 7.88
C PRO A 113 1.35 -12.33 7.09
N TYR A 114 2.18 -11.39 6.65
CA TYR A 114 3.46 -11.71 6.02
C TYR A 114 4.61 -10.85 6.56
N ALA A 115 5.77 -11.45 6.78
CA ALA A 115 7.01 -10.69 6.86
C ALA A 115 7.38 -10.18 5.45
N ILE A 116 8.08 -9.06 5.38
CA ILE A 116 8.35 -8.38 4.10
C ILE A 116 9.10 -9.27 3.09
N ASP A 117 10.05 -10.07 3.55
CA ASP A 117 10.82 -10.98 2.71
C ASP A 117 9.98 -12.05 2.02
N ASN A 118 8.86 -12.46 2.63
CA ASN A 118 7.95 -13.45 2.06
C ASN A 118 7.27 -12.97 0.77
N VAL A 119 7.04 -11.67 0.65
CA VAL A 119 6.24 -11.07 -0.41
C VAL A 119 7.06 -10.34 -1.48
N ILE A 120 8.37 -10.14 -1.22
CA ILE A 120 9.29 -9.54 -2.19
C ILE A 120 10.35 -10.52 -2.72
N SER A 121 10.48 -11.72 -2.12
CA SER A 121 11.47 -12.73 -2.49
C SER A 121 10.84 -14.12 -2.57
N GLU A 122 10.75 -14.66 -3.79
CA GLU A 122 10.30 -16.03 -4.03
C GLU A 122 11.18 -17.05 -3.30
N TYR A 123 12.50 -16.79 -3.23
CA TYR A 123 13.42 -17.64 -2.49
C TYR A 123 13.10 -17.69 -1.00
N ALA A 124 12.88 -16.54 -0.36
CA ALA A 124 12.53 -16.48 1.06
C ALA A 124 11.18 -17.16 1.35
N ALA A 125 10.17 -16.91 0.51
CA ALA A 125 8.87 -17.55 0.61
C ALA A 125 8.99 -19.08 0.52
N LYS A 126 9.75 -19.59 -0.45
CA LYS A 126 10.00 -21.02 -0.63
C LYS A 126 10.68 -21.66 0.58
N ILE A 127 11.72 -21.03 1.14
CA ILE A 127 12.42 -21.53 2.34
C ILE A 127 11.49 -21.62 3.55
N LYS A 128 10.55 -20.67 3.66
CA LYS A 128 9.56 -20.65 4.76
C LYS A 128 8.31 -21.49 4.47
N GLY A 129 8.25 -22.19 3.33
CA GLY A 129 7.14 -23.05 2.95
C GLY A 129 5.84 -22.29 2.68
N ILE A 130 5.92 -21.06 2.20
CA ILE A 130 4.75 -20.24 1.86
C ILE A 130 4.33 -20.58 0.44
N ASP A 131 3.14 -21.21 0.34
CA ASP A 131 2.47 -21.52 -0.94
C ASP A 131 1.30 -20.53 -1.12
N SER A 132 1.54 -19.45 -1.83
CA SER A 132 0.59 -18.37 -2.04
C SER A 132 0.94 -17.56 -3.28
N VAL A 133 -0.09 -16.94 -3.88
CA VAL A 133 0.06 -15.97 -4.98
C VAL A 133 0.86 -14.72 -4.57
N MET A 134 1.00 -14.49 -3.26
CA MET A 134 1.81 -13.39 -2.69
C MET A 134 3.30 -13.70 -2.67
N ALA A 135 3.69 -14.98 -2.72
CA ALA A 135 5.08 -15.41 -2.55
C ALA A 135 6.04 -14.70 -3.52
N GLY A 136 6.84 -13.77 -3.00
CA GLY A 136 7.77 -12.94 -3.78
C GLY A 136 7.11 -11.99 -4.79
N ASN A 137 5.78 -11.81 -4.76
CA ASN A 137 5.05 -11.23 -5.88
C ASN A 137 3.85 -10.34 -5.47
N ALA A 138 3.88 -9.75 -4.27
CA ALA A 138 2.85 -8.82 -3.86
C ALA A 138 2.94 -7.51 -4.64
N ASP A 139 1.78 -6.96 -5.01
CA ASP A 139 1.68 -5.69 -5.73
C ASP A 139 1.46 -4.51 -4.75
N ILE A 140 0.76 -4.74 -3.63
CA ILE A 140 0.45 -3.71 -2.64
C ILE A 140 0.82 -4.22 -1.24
N LEU A 141 1.54 -3.40 -0.48
CA LEU A 141 1.95 -3.63 0.89
C LEU A 141 1.13 -2.74 1.82
N VAL A 142 0.27 -3.35 2.65
CA VAL A 142 -0.46 -2.63 3.71
C VAL A 142 0.35 -2.69 4.98
N MET A 143 0.83 -1.54 5.43
CA MET A 143 1.76 -1.45 6.55
C MET A 143 1.05 -1.45 7.90
N PRO A 144 1.67 -2.02 8.95
CA PRO A 144 1.06 -2.10 10.28
C PRO A 144 0.96 -0.73 10.98
N ASN A 145 1.86 0.19 10.67
CA ASN A 145 1.91 1.54 11.24
C ASN A 145 2.71 2.47 10.32
N ILE A 146 2.62 3.78 10.58
CA ILE A 146 3.27 4.82 9.77
C ILE A 146 4.80 4.72 9.80
N GLU A 147 5.39 4.33 10.93
CA GLU A 147 6.84 4.24 11.09
C GLU A 147 7.42 3.22 10.12
N SER A 148 6.85 2.01 10.10
CA SER A 148 7.29 0.95 9.19
C SER A 148 7.08 1.32 7.71
N GLY A 149 5.94 1.95 7.39
CA GLY A 149 5.65 2.43 6.03
C GLY A 149 6.61 3.53 5.59
N ASN A 150 6.84 4.53 6.43
CA ASN A 150 7.75 5.63 6.16
C ASN A 150 9.21 5.15 6.00
N ILE A 151 9.66 4.26 6.89
CA ILE A 151 11.01 3.68 6.83
C ILE A 151 11.19 2.90 5.53
N LEU A 152 10.24 2.01 5.19
CA LEU A 152 10.34 1.20 3.97
C LEU A 152 10.35 2.07 2.71
N GLY A 153 9.47 3.08 2.62
CA GLY A 153 9.44 4.00 1.49
C GLY A 153 10.75 4.79 1.34
N LYS A 154 11.35 5.22 2.46
CA LYS A 154 12.67 5.87 2.43
C LYS A 154 13.80 4.92 2.06
N ILE A 155 13.78 3.66 2.52
CA ILE A 155 14.74 2.64 2.13
C ILE A 155 14.66 2.39 0.63
N ALA A 156 13.46 2.20 0.07
CA ALA A 156 13.28 2.01 -1.36
C ALA A 156 13.84 3.19 -2.17
N ASN A 157 13.58 4.44 -1.74
CA ASN A 157 14.08 5.64 -2.39
C ASN A 157 15.60 5.80 -2.26
N TYR A 158 16.13 5.85 -1.03
CA TYR A 158 17.52 6.27 -0.79
C TYR A 158 18.54 5.14 -0.94
N TRP A 159 18.22 3.92 -0.55
CA TRP A 159 19.10 2.76 -0.68
C TRP A 159 18.81 1.96 -1.94
N GLY A 160 17.53 1.80 -2.28
CA GLY A 160 17.11 1.09 -3.49
C GLY A 160 17.21 1.93 -4.77
N ASN A 161 17.37 3.25 -4.65
CA ASN A 161 17.31 4.20 -5.77
C ASN A 161 16.07 3.99 -6.67
N ALA A 162 14.96 3.60 -6.05
CA ALA A 162 13.72 3.30 -6.74
C ALA A 162 13.03 4.58 -7.23
N ALA A 163 12.65 4.62 -8.49
CA ALA A 163 11.75 5.65 -8.97
C ALA A 163 10.42 5.53 -8.24
N ASN A 164 9.89 6.63 -7.74
CA ASN A 164 8.67 6.59 -6.93
C ASN A 164 7.79 7.82 -7.16
N GLY A 165 6.54 7.74 -6.73
CA GLY A 165 5.57 8.82 -6.71
C GLY A 165 4.50 8.58 -5.64
N HIS A 166 3.93 9.65 -5.10
CA HIS A 166 2.92 9.65 -4.06
C HIS A 166 1.59 10.20 -4.57
N VAL A 167 0.50 9.60 -4.11
CA VAL A 167 -0.85 10.17 -4.26
C VAL A 167 -1.62 10.01 -2.96
N ILE A 168 -2.26 11.08 -2.51
CA ILE A 168 -3.18 11.05 -1.38
C ILE A 168 -4.58 10.83 -1.93
N THR A 169 -5.22 9.79 -1.46
CA THR A 169 -6.56 9.34 -1.83
C THR A 169 -7.61 9.81 -0.85
N GLY A 170 -8.89 9.65 -1.20
CA GLY A 170 -10.02 10.02 -0.33
C GLY A 170 -10.47 11.48 -0.44
N ALA A 171 -9.93 12.23 -1.40
CA ALA A 171 -10.39 13.56 -1.76
C ALA A 171 -11.11 13.54 -3.12
N LYS A 172 -11.93 14.56 -3.40
CA LYS A 172 -12.65 14.77 -4.68
C LYS A 172 -11.75 14.87 -5.89
N VAL A 173 -10.48 15.20 -5.66
CA VAL A 173 -9.40 15.25 -6.65
C VAL A 173 -8.14 14.65 -6.04
N PRO A 174 -7.22 14.10 -6.86
CA PRO A 174 -5.94 13.64 -6.36
C PRO A 174 -5.18 14.77 -5.67
N VAL A 175 -4.67 14.51 -4.48
CA VAL A 175 -3.86 15.46 -3.72
C VAL A 175 -2.43 14.96 -3.71
N LEU A 176 -1.49 15.81 -4.13
CA LEU A 176 -0.08 15.46 -4.26
C LEU A 176 0.70 16.21 -3.17
N ILE A 177 1.23 15.48 -2.21
CA ILE A 177 2.08 16.03 -1.15
C ILE A 177 3.38 15.25 -1.15
N THR A 178 4.36 15.76 -1.86
CA THR A 178 5.71 15.20 -1.90
C THR A 178 6.53 15.68 -0.70
N SER A 179 7.58 14.93 -0.35
CA SER A 179 8.53 15.37 0.66
C SER A 179 9.28 16.62 0.18
N ARG A 180 9.68 17.49 1.11
CA ARG A 180 10.54 18.64 0.79
C ARG A 180 11.88 18.22 0.20
N ALA A 181 12.35 17.02 0.56
CA ALA A 181 13.62 16.46 0.10
C ALA A 181 13.50 15.70 -1.24
N ASP A 182 12.29 15.54 -1.79
CA ASP A 182 12.12 14.83 -3.06
C ASP A 182 12.68 15.62 -4.24
N ASP A 183 13.30 14.90 -5.15
CA ASP A 183 13.85 15.44 -6.37
C ASP A 183 12.75 15.80 -7.40
N ALA A 184 13.15 16.39 -8.51
CA ALA A 184 12.23 16.77 -9.59
C ALA A 184 11.56 15.57 -10.25
N LYS A 185 12.25 14.42 -10.35
CA LYS A 185 11.73 13.17 -10.94
C LYS A 185 10.61 12.58 -10.08
N THR A 186 10.82 12.49 -8.79
CA THR A 186 9.79 12.03 -7.83
C THR A 186 8.55 12.92 -7.85
N LYS A 187 8.74 14.25 -7.93
CA LYS A 187 7.63 15.20 -8.05
C LYS A 187 6.86 15.01 -9.35
N LEU A 188 7.58 14.82 -10.47
CA LEU A 188 6.96 14.56 -11.77
C LEU A 188 6.19 13.23 -11.78
N ASN A 189 6.76 12.17 -11.21
CA ASN A 189 6.10 10.88 -11.08
C ASN A 189 4.81 10.99 -10.26
N SER A 190 4.83 11.77 -9.17
CA SER A 190 3.63 12.03 -8.36
C SER A 190 2.54 12.75 -9.16
N VAL A 191 2.93 13.74 -10.01
CA VAL A 191 1.99 14.42 -10.91
C VAL A 191 1.41 13.43 -11.93
N ALA A 192 2.24 12.60 -12.56
CA ALA A 192 1.78 11.58 -13.51
C ALA A 192 0.81 10.59 -12.85
N LEU A 193 1.14 10.09 -11.65
CA LEU A 193 0.27 9.21 -10.87
C LEU A 193 -1.06 9.89 -10.54
N GLY A 194 -1.05 11.15 -10.12
CA GLY A 194 -2.26 11.93 -9.86
C GLY A 194 -3.15 12.09 -11.09
N ILE A 195 -2.55 12.32 -12.27
CA ILE A 195 -3.28 12.39 -13.54
C ILE A 195 -3.95 11.04 -13.82
N LEU A 196 -3.21 9.93 -13.77
CA LEU A 196 -3.75 8.58 -14.01
C LEU A 196 -4.91 8.25 -13.07
N VAL A 197 -4.79 8.56 -11.79
CA VAL A 197 -5.84 8.31 -10.79
C VAL A 197 -7.07 9.19 -11.03
N SER A 198 -6.92 10.38 -11.63
CA SER A 198 -8.03 11.30 -11.94
C SER A 198 -8.82 10.93 -13.22
N MET A 199 -8.25 10.12 -14.10
CA MET A 199 -8.92 9.70 -15.34
C MET A 199 -10.14 8.83 -15.01
N LYS A 200 -11.26 9.10 -15.70
CA LYS A 200 -12.52 8.33 -15.57
C LYS A 200 -12.42 6.96 -16.20
#